data_88018a867f388ca7ca2eb6c56914d8a8
#
_entry.id   88018a867f388ca7ca2eb6c56914d8a8
#
_cell.length_a   1.000
_cell.length_b   1.000
_cell.length_c   1.000
_cell.angle_alpha   90.00
_cell.angle_beta   90.00
_cell.angle_gamma   90.00
#
_symmetry.space_group_name_H-M   'P 1'
#
loop_
_entity.id
_entity.type
_entity.pdbx_description
1 polymer ?
#
loop_
_entity_poly.entity_id
_entity_poly.type
_entity_poly.pdbx_seq_one_letter_code
_entity_poly.pdbx_strand_id
1 'polypeptide(L)'
;LIRPIEHGADIVVHSATKFIGGHGSSLGGVIVDSGKFDWTASGKFPQLSEPDPSYHGIRFTQAAGAAAYVTRIRAVILRDTGAAISPFNAFLLLQGLETLSLRVERHVENALKVVDFLSRHPKVKRVNHPALPDHPDHALYERYFPQGAGSIFTFEIKGGTEEAHRFIDNLKIFSLLAN
;
A
#
# COMPACT_ATOMS: atom_id res chain seq x y z
N LEU A 1 -6.38 -7.96 4.53
CA LEU A 1 -5.52 -8.05 5.71
C LEU A 1 -5.97 -7.09 6.82
N ILE A 2 -5.92 -5.78 6.60
CA ILE A 2 -6.31 -4.75 7.55
C ILE A 2 -6.97 -3.57 6.81
N ARG A 3 -7.89 -2.87 7.48
CA ARG A 3 -8.50 -1.62 7.01
C ARG A 3 -7.99 -0.46 7.87
N PRO A 4 -6.96 0.29 7.44
CA PRO A 4 -6.32 1.29 8.28
C PRO A 4 -7.28 2.37 8.82
N ILE A 5 -8.35 2.68 8.09
CA ILE A 5 -9.38 3.64 8.52
C ILE A 5 -10.09 3.19 9.81
N GLU A 6 -10.25 1.90 10.03
CA GLU A 6 -10.83 1.33 11.26
C GLU A 6 -9.89 1.47 12.46
N HIS A 7 -8.61 1.79 12.20
CA HIS A 7 -7.55 1.97 13.18
C HIS A 7 -7.04 3.42 13.27
N GLY A 8 -7.82 4.39 12.80
CA GLY A 8 -7.55 5.81 12.97
C GLY A 8 -6.82 6.50 11.82
N ALA A 9 -6.60 5.83 10.69
CA ALA A 9 -6.12 6.51 9.50
C ALA A 9 -7.24 7.33 8.86
N ASP A 10 -6.97 8.58 8.51
CA ASP A 10 -7.93 9.44 7.84
C ASP A 10 -7.95 9.21 6.33
N ILE A 11 -6.78 8.99 5.76
CA ILE A 11 -6.59 8.77 4.32
C ILE A 11 -5.71 7.55 4.11
N VAL A 12 -6.09 6.70 3.15
CA VAL A 12 -5.30 5.55 2.71
C VAL A 12 -4.99 5.69 1.23
N VAL A 13 -3.72 5.53 0.87
CA VAL A 13 -3.25 5.59 -0.52
C VAL A 13 -2.69 4.23 -0.93
N HIS A 14 -3.21 3.67 -2.01
CA HIS A 14 -2.72 2.42 -2.57
C HIS A 14 -2.06 2.62 -3.93
N SER A 15 -0.93 1.98 -4.14
CA SER A 15 -0.43 1.74 -5.50
C SER A 15 -1.26 0.62 -6.14
N ALA A 16 -2.20 0.97 -7.00
CA ALA A 16 -2.99 -0.03 -7.73
C ALA A 16 -2.13 -0.83 -8.73
N THR A 17 -0.98 -0.28 -9.13
CA THR A 17 0.05 -0.94 -9.95
C THR A 17 0.50 -2.28 -9.39
N LYS A 18 0.55 -2.43 -8.05
CA LYS A 18 1.13 -3.57 -7.35
C LYS A 18 0.09 -4.68 -7.15
N PHE A 19 -0.28 -4.96 -5.92
CA PHE A 19 -1.17 -6.09 -5.60
C PHE A 19 -2.59 -5.96 -6.18
N ILE A 20 -3.11 -4.73 -6.31
CA ILE A 20 -4.46 -4.53 -6.86
C ILE A 20 -4.49 -5.00 -8.32
N GLY A 21 -3.64 -4.48 -9.17
CA GLY A 21 -3.53 -4.92 -10.56
C GLY A 21 -2.97 -6.34 -10.70
N GLY A 22 -1.93 -6.65 -9.94
CA GLY A 22 -1.36 -7.99 -9.81
C GLY A 22 -0.49 -8.48 -10.98
N HIS A 23 -0.36 -7.71 -12.05
CA HIS A 23 0.31 -8.13 -13.29
C HIS A 23 1.44 -7.17 -13.72
N GLY A 24 1.57 -5.99 -13.11
CA GLY A 24 2.53 -4.98 -13.53
C GLY A 24 2.27 -4.38 -14.91
N SER A 25 1.09 -4.62 -15.48
CA SER A 25 0.72 -4.20 -16.84
C SER A 25 0.22 -2.76 -16.93
N SER A 26 -0.13 -2.13 -15.81
CA SER A 26 -0.72 -0.79 -15.76
C SER A 26 -0.30 -0.05 -14.51
N LEU A 27 -0.02 1.25 -14.65
CA LEU A 27 0.22 2.16 -13.53
C LEU A 27 -1.10 2.77 -13.06
N GLY A 28 -1.27 2.85 -11.74
CA GLY A 28 -2.43 3.51 -11.15
C GLY A 28 -2.35 3.59 -9.64
N GLY A 29 -3.22 4.41 -9.07
CA GLY A 29 -3.36 4.60 -7.64
C GLY A 29 -4.81 4.74 -7.22
N VAL A 30 -5.06 4.51 -5.94
CA VAL A 30 -6.36 4.72 -5.31
C VAL A 30 -6.16 5.51 -4.03
N ILE A 31 -6.97 6.55 -3.87
CA ILE A 31 -7.04 7.33 -2.64
C ILE A 31 -8.39 7.05 -1.98
N VAL A 32 -8.37 6.63 -0.73
CA VAL A 32 -9.56 6.38 0.09
C VAL A 32 -9.56 7.38 1.24
N ASP A 33 -10.59 8.21 1.30
CA ASP A 33 -10.79 9.19 2.36
C ASP A 33 -11.87 8.68 3.33
N SER A 34 -11.60 8.74 4.62
CA SER A 34 -12.58 8.39 5.66
C SER A 34 -13.76 9.37 5.71
N GLY A 35 -13.55 10.59 5.26
CA GLY A 35 -14.50 11.70 5.38
C GLY A 35 -14.71 12.21 6.82
N LYS A 36 -13.88 11.76 7.76
CA LYS A 36 -14.05 12.08 9.21
C LYS A 36 -13.11 13.17 9.71
N PHE A 37 -12.06 13.49 8.95
CA PHE A 37 -11.07 14.47 9.38
C PHE A 37 -11.65 15.89 9.32
N ASP A 38 -11.51 16.65 10.42
CA ASP A 38 -11.90 18.07 10.45
C ASP A 38 -10.82 18.96 9.86
N TRP A 39 -10.98 19.29 8.59
CA TRP A 39 -10.06 20.13 7.82
C TRP A 39 -10.02 21.59 8.30
N THR A 40 -10.97 22.01 9.17
CA THR A 40 -11.07 23.39 9.66
C THR A 40 -10.40 23.59 11.01
N ALA A 41 -10.38 22.57 11.87
CA ALA A 41 -10.01 22.67 13.29
C ALA A 41 -8.59 23.23 13.53
N SER A 42 -7.62 22.89 12.67
CA SER A 42 -6.21 23.28 12.90
C SER A 42 -5.78 24.56 12.20
N GLY A 43 -6.56 25.08 11.25
CA GLY A 43 -6.18 26.19 10.36
C GLY A 43 -5.03 25.88 9.39
N LYS A 44 -4.52 24.63 9.37
CA LYS A 44 -3.37 24.23 8.53
C LYS A 44 -3.71 23.95 7.08
N PHE A 45 -5.00 23.89 6.76
CA PHE A 45 -5.49 23.47 5.44
C PHE A 45 -6.34 24.55 4.76
N PRO A 46 -5.81 25.78 4.55
CA PRO A 46 -6.57 26.86 3.93
C PRO A 46 -7.09 26.51 2.54
N GLN A 47 -6.40 25.62 1.81
CA GLN A 47 -6.82 25.16 0.48
C GLN A 47 -8.19 24.43 0.50
N LEU A 48 -8.65 23.98 1.65
CA LEU A 48 -9.93 23.29 1.83
C LEU A 48 -10.94 24.15 2.55
N SER A 49 -10.47 24.95 3.54
CA SER A 49 -11.32 25.74 4.45
C SER A 49 -11.56 27.18 4.02
N GLU A 50 -10.71 27.76 3.16
CA GLU A 50 -10.85 29.12 2.66
C GLU A 50 -11.35 29.15 1.20
N PRO A 51 -11.84 30.33 0.71
CA PRO A 51 -12.28 30.47 -0.67
C PRO A 51 -11.14 30.15 -1.66
N ASP A 52 -11.36 29.20 -2.55
CA ASP A 52 -10.37 28.82 -3.58
C ASP A 52 -10.57 29.67 -4.83
N PRO A 53 -9.66 30.61 -5.14
CA PRO A 53 -9.79 31.49 -6.30
C PRO A 53 -9.69 30.76 -7.63
N SER A 54 -9.05 29.59 -7.66
CA SER A 54 -8.92 28.75 -8.86
C SER A 54 -10.21 28.00 -9.20
N TYR A 55 -11.15 27.93 -8.23
CA TYR A 55 -12.42 27.22 -8.43
C TYR A 55 -13.61 28.06 -7.91
N HIS A 56 -13.87 29.18 -8.57
CA HIS A 56 -15.02 30.06 -8.34
C HIS A 56 -15.17 30.63 -6.92
N GLY A 57 -14.10 30.63 -6.12
CA GLY A 57 -14.12 31.12 -4.74
C GLY A 57 -14.87 30.23 -3.77
N ILE A 58 -15.12 28.94 -4.10
CA ILE A 58 -15.77 28.02 -3.17
C ILE A 58 -14.86 27.62 -2.00
N ARG A 59 -15.48 27.29 -0.88
CA ARG A 59 -14.82 26.60 0.24
C ARG A 59 -15.20 25.13 0.16
N PHE A 60 -14.23 24.26 -0.09
CA PHE A 60 -14.48 22.83 -0.29
C PHE A 60 -15.13 22.16 0.92
N THR A 61 -14.74 22.56 2.13
CA THR A 61 -15.35 22.07 3.38
C THR A 61 -16.83 22.41 3.49
N GLN A 62 -17.28 23.56 2.96
CA GLN A 62 -18.69 23.95 2.94
C GLN A 62 -19.44 23.33 1.77
N ALA A 63 -18.83 23.28 0.59
CA ALA A 63 -19.47 22.81 -0.64
C ALA A 63 -19.61 21.28 -0.72
N ALA A 64 -18.65 20.54 -0.13
CA ALA A 64 -18.57 19.07 -0.26
C ALA A 64 -18.55 18.34 1.11
N GLY A 65 -18.50 19.05 2.23
CA GLY A 65 -18.53 18.45 3.56
C GLY A 65 -17.49 17.34 3.74
N ALA A 66 -17.93 16.15 4.07
CA ALA A 66 -17.08 14.96 4.27
C ALA A 66 -16.24 14.60 3.03
N ALA A 67 -16.67 14.98 1.83
CA ALA A 67 -15.94 14.72 0.59
C ALA A 67 -15.01 15.89 0.16
N ALA A 68 -14.76 16.87 1.02
CA ALA A 68 -13.99 18.08 0.68
C ALA A 68 -12.63 17.76 0.06
N TYR A 69 -11.90 16.84 0.64
CA TYR A 69 -10.56 16.45 0.21
C TYR A 69 -10.57 15.84 -1.21
N VAL A 70 -11.37 14.80 -1.42
CA VAL A 70 -11.44 14.13 -2.72
C VAL A 70 -12.07 15.01 -3.80
N THR A 71 -13.00 15.89 -3.41
CA THR A 71 -13.61 16.87 -4.34
C THR A 71 -12.57 17.87 -4.81
N ARG A 72 -11.74 18.41 -3.90
CA ARG A 72 -10.66 19.33 -4.30
C ARG A 72 -9.61 18.65 -5.18
N ILE A 73 -9.23 17.40 -4.87
CA ILE A 73 -8.32 16.64 -5.74
C ILE A 73 -8.89 16.60 -7.17
N ARG A 74 -10.15 16.30 -7.34
CA ARG A 74 -10.77 16.18 -8.67
C ARG A 74 -10.98 17.55 -9.35
N ALA A 75 -11.48 18.52 -8.60
CA ALA A 75 -11.86 19.83 -9.16
C ALA A 75 -10.66 20.72 -9.48
N VAL A 76 -9.56 20.59 -8.75
CA VAL A 76 -8.35 21.41 -8.91
C VAL A 76 -7.19 20.57 -9.42
N ILE A 77 -6.68 19.64 -8.61
CA ILE A 77 -5.42 18.94 -8.91
C ILE A 77 -5.54 18.11 -10.20
N LEU A 78 -6.55 17.26 -10.30
CA LEU A 78 -6.77 16.41 -11.48
C LEU A 78 -7.06 17.25 -12.73
N ARG A 79 -7.89 18.27 -12.61
CA ARG A 79 -8.23 19.19 -13.70
C ARG A 79 -6.98 19.91 -14.23
N ASP A 80 -6.17 20.46 -13.34
CA ASP A 80 -5.05 21.32 -13.72
C ASP A 80 -3.83 20.51 -14.23
N THR A 81 -3.60 19.30 -13.67
CA THR A 81 -2.51 18.42 -14.10
C THR A 81 -2.89 17.51 -15.26
N GLY A 82 -4.18 17.23 -15.45
CA GLY A 82 -4.68 16.30 -16.46
C GLY A 82 -4.29 14.84 -16.22
N ALA A 83 -3.84 14.48 -15.02
CA ALA A 83 -3.34 13.14 -14.67
C ALA A 83 -4.46 12.10 -14.47
N ALA A 84 -5.43 12.06 -15.39
CA ALA A 84 -6.52 11.09 -15.39
C ALA A 84 -6.04 9.72 -15.86
N ILE A 85 -6.45 8.66 -15.16
CA ILE A 85 -6.19 7.29 -15.62
C ILE A 85 -6.97 7.01 -16.91
N SER A 86 -6.37 6.31 -17.87
CA SER A 86 -7.09 5.88 -19.06
C SER A 86 -8.17 4.84 -18.71
N PRO A 87 -9.33 4.82 -19.40
CA PRO A 87 -10.37 3.82 -19.16
C PRO A 87 -9.86 2.38 -19.30
N PHE A 88 -8.96 2.13 -20.25
CA PHE A 88 -8.37 0.81 -20.44
C PHE A 88 -7.49 0.38 -19.26
N ASN A 89 -6.65 1.28 -18.74
CA ASN A 89 -5.85 0.98 -17.56
C ASN A 89 -6.74 0.76 -16.33
N ALA A 90 -7.80 1.55 -16.16
CA ALA A 90 -8.77 1.34 -15.09
C ALA A 90 -9.44 -0.04 -15.18
N PHE A 91 -9.82 -0.47 -16.40
CA PHE A 91 -10.37 -1.79 -16.65
C PHE A 91 -9.40 -2.90 -16.25
N LEU A 92 -8.11 -2.83 -16.62
CA LEU A 92 -7.11 -3.82 -16.23
C LEU A 92 -6.93 -3.90 -14.71
N LEU A 93 -6.94 -2.75 -14.03
CA LEU A 93 -6.83 -2.71 -12.56
C LEU A 93 -8.07 -3.29 -11.88
N LEU A 94 -9.27 -3.04 -12.43
CA LEU A 94 -10.53 -3.64 -11.93
C LEU A 94 -10.54 -5.16 -12.10
N GLN A 95 -10.07 -5.68 -13.24
CA GLN A 95 -9.91 -7.12 -13.41
C GLN A 95 -8.97 -7.73 -12.37
N GLY A 96 -7.84 -7.06 -12.09
CA GLY A 96 -6.92 -7.50 -11.03
C GLY A 96 -7.58 -7.51 -9.64
N LEU A 97 -8.46 -6.54 -9.39
CA LEU A 97 -9.18 -6.43 -8.12
C LEU A 97 -10.11 -7.63 -7.84
N GLU A 98 -10.72 -8.20 -8.87
CA GLU A 98 -11.63 -9.35 -8.74
C GLU A 98 -10.99 -10.56 -8.06
N THR A 99 -9.71 -10.78 -8.28
CA THR A 99 -8.97 -11.91 -7.71
C THR A 99 -8.04 -11.51 -6.55
N LEU A 100 -8.10 -10.26 -6.09
CA LEU A 100 -7.15 -9.72 -5.11
C LEU A 100 -7.14 -10.54 -3.81
N SER A 101 -8.30 -10.87 -3.26
CA SER A 101 -8.40 -11.61 -1.99
C SER A 101 -7.74 -12.98 -2.11
N LEU A 102 -8.06 -13.73 -3.15
CA LEU A 102 -7.50 -15.07 -3.40
C LEU A 102 -5.97 -15.03 -3.56
N ARG A 103 -5.48 -14.02 -4.30
CA ARG A 103 -4.03 -13.87 -4.50
C ARG A 103 -3.31 -13.48 -3.21
N VAL A 104 -3.86 -12.53 -2.45
CA VAL A 104 -3.25 -12.08 -1.20
C VAL A 104 -3.24 -13.18 -0.15
N GLU A 105 -4.32 -13.95 0.00
CA GLU A 105 -4.37 -15.12 0.88
C GLU A 105 -3.26 -16.12 0.52
N ARG A 106 -3.13 -16.46 -0.76
CA ARG A 106 -2.08 -17.37 -1.23
C ARG A 106 -0.67 -16.80 -1.04
N HIS A 107 -0.48 -15.51 -1.27
CA HIS A 107 0.79 -14.85 -1.02
C HIS A 107 1.20 -14.91 0.44
N VAL A 108 0.25 -14.64 1.36
CA VAL A 108 0.50 -14.71 2.81
C VAL A 108 0.86 -16.14 3.23
N GLU A 109 0.08 -17.14 2.79
CA GLU A 109 0.35 -18.54 3.09
C GLU A 109 1.76 -18.96 2.62
N ASN A 110 2.11 -18.60 1.39
CA ASN A 110 3.42 -18.93 0.83
C ASN A 110 4.55 -18.18 1.54
N ALA A 111 4.35 -16.91 1.87
CA ALA A 111 5.35 -16.13 2.59
C ALA A 111 5.66 -16.73 3.96
N LEU A 112 4.65 -17.14 4.71
CA LEU A 112 4.84 -17.78 6.02
C LEU A 112 5.64 -19.09 5.91
N LYS A 113 5.39 -19.90 4.89
CA LYS A 113 6.18 -21.12 4.63
C LYS A 113 7.65 -20.81 4.31
N VAL A 114 7.89 -19.77 3.52
CA VAL A 114 9.25 -19.33 3.18
C VAL A 114 9.95 -18.71 4.40
N VAL A 115 9.26 -17.89 5.19
CA VAL A 115 9.77 -17.34 6.44
C VAL A 115 10.19 -18.45 7.40
N ASP A 116 9.34 -19.46 7.62
CA ASP A 116 9.65 -20.62 8.46
C ASP A 116 10.88 -21.39 7.94
N PHE A 117 10.95 -21.67 6.65
CA PHE A 117 12.10 -22.31 6.03
C PHE A 117 13.40 -21.52 6.22
N LEU A 118 13.36 -20.21 5.93
CA LEU A 118 14.53 -19.36 6.00
C LEU A 118 15.00 -19.13 7.44
N SER A 119 14.08 -19.05 8.42
CA SER A 119 14.43 -18.87 9.82
C SER A 119 15.28 -20.02 10.40
N ARG A 120 15.15 -21.21 9.82
CA ARG A 120 15.91 -22.42 10.20
C ARG A 120 17.10 -22.72 9.28
N HIS A 121 17.27 -21.94 8.20
CA HIS A 121 18.26 -22.24 7.20
C HIS A 121 19.68 -21.88 7.68
N PRO A 122 20.69 -22.79 7.61
CA PRO A 122 22.02 -22.56 8.20
C PRO A 122 22.79 -21.40 7.59
N LYS A 123 22.51 -20.99 6.37
CA LYS A 123 23.12 -19.85 5.68
C LYS A 123 22.39 -18.52 5.92
N VAL A 124 21.24 -18.54 6.58
CA VAL A 124 20.49 -17.33 6.94
C VAL A 124 20.90 -16.89 8.33
N LYS A 125 21.15 -15.59 8.49
CA LYS A 125 21.53 -14.97 9.76
C LYS A 125 20.28 -14.51 10.51
N ARG A 126 19.34 -13.92 9.81
CA ARG A 126 18.13 -13.34 10.37
C ARG A 126 17.02 -13.26 9.31
N VAL A 127 15.80 -13.46 9.73
CA VAL A 127 14.58 -13.14 8.95
C VAL A 127 13.82 -12.05 9.68
N ASN A 128 13.34 -11.05 8.96
CA ASN A 128 12.54 -9.95 9.50
C ASN A 128 11.09 -10.09 9.03
N HIS A 129 10.27 -10.74 9.84
CA HIS A 129 8.83 -10.88 9.62
C HIS A 129 8.11 -10.94 10.96
N PRO A 130 7.02 -10.17 11.17
CA PRO A 130 6.37 -10.03 12.48
C PRO A 130 5.64 -11.29 12.97
N ALA A 131 5.44 -12.30 12.13
CA ALA A 131 4.91 -13.59 12.54
C ALA A 131 5.91 -14.42 13.36
N LEU A 132 7.20 -14.07 13.35
CA LEU A 132 8.20 -14.76 14.17
C LEU A 132 8.04 -14.35 15.64
N PRO A 133 8.03 -15.32 16.58
CA PRO A 133 7.75 -15.04 17.99
C PRO A 133 8.75 -14.10 18.69
N ASP A 134 9.97 -14.03 18.17
CA ASP A 134 11.04 -13.17 18.67
C ASP A 134 11.08 -11.78 18.02
N HIS A 135 10.15 -11.51 17.08
CA HIS A 135 10.05 -10.20 16.44
C HIS A 135 9.47 -9.16 17.42
N PRO A 136 10.06 -7.94 17.51
CA PRO A 136 9.60 -6.92 18.47
C PRO A 136 8.12 -6.54 18.30
N ASP A 137 7.58 -6.64 17.09
CA ASP A 137 6.19 -6.30 16.80
C ASP A 137 5.26 -7.53 16.75
N HIS A 138 5.69 -8.70 17.26
CA HIS A 138 4.89 -9.91 17.19
C HIS A 138 3.51 -9.75 17.84
N ALA A 139 3.44 -9.12 19.01
CA ALA A 139 2.16 -8.86 19.69
C ALA A 139 1.22 -7.93 18.88
N LEU A 140 1.79 -6.97 18.15
CA LEU A 140 1.01 -6.11 17.25
C LEU A 140 0.55 -6.88 16.02
N TYR A 141 1.38 -7.78 15.51
CA TYR A 141 1.00 -8.69 14.42
C TYR A 141 -0.22 -9.54 14.82
N GLU A 142 -0.19 -10.21 15.96
CA GLU A 142 -1.32 -11.01 16.42
C GLU A 142 -2.60 -10.17 16.60
N ARG A 143 -2.46 -8.94 17.11
CA ARG A 143 -3.58 -8.03 17.36
C ARG A 143 -4.21 -7.50 16.07
N TYR A 144 -3.42 -7.07 15.10
CA TYR A 144 -3.90 -6.34 13.92
C TYR A 144 -4.02 -7.20 12.66
N PHE A 145 -3.34 -8.32 12.62
CA PHE A 145 -3.26 -9.17 11.43
C PHE A 145 -3.61 -10.64 11.72
N PRO A 146 -4.79 -10.94 12.27
CA PRO A 146 -5.16 -12.32 12.63
C PRO A 146 -5.21 -13.25 11.41
N GLN A 147 -5.27 -12.71 10.20
CA GLN A 147 -5.25 -13.45 8.93
C GLN A 147 -3.90 -13.36 8.19
N GLY A 148 -2.85 -12.86 8.86
CA GLY A 148 -1.52 -12.68 8.30
C GLY A 148 -1.21 -11.25 7.81
N ALA A 149 0.05 -10.86 7.93
CA ALA A 149 0.52 -9.47 7.72
C ALA A 149 1.02 -9.17 6.31
N GLY A 150 0.70 -9.95 5.31
CA GLY A 150 1.18 -9.74 3.95
C GLY A 150 2.30 -10.70 3.56
N SER A 151 2.97 -10.40 2.44
CA SER A 151 3.90 -11.32 1.79
C SER A 151 5.27 -10.72 1.52
N ILE A 152 5.53 -9.51 2.01
CA ILE A 152 6.82 -8.85 1.86
C ILE A 152 7.60 -8.97 3.17
N PHE A 153 8.82 -9.46 3.08
CA PHE A 153 9.73 -9.58 4.22
C PHE A 153 11.17 -9.47 3.75
N THR A 154 12.09 -9.29 4.68
CA THR A 154 13.51 -9.24 4.42
C THR A 154 14.26 -10.31 5.20
N PHE A 155 15.42 -10.71 4.71
CA PHE A 155 16.31 -11.62 5.45
C PHE A 155 17.77 -11.29 5.16
N GLU A 156 18.62 -11.62 6.09
CA GLU A 156 20.07 -11.48 6.00
C GLU A 156 20.70 -12.85 5.80
N ILE A 157 21.55 -13.00 4.78
CA ILE A 157 22.37 -14.18 4.62
C ILE A 157 23.70 -14.03 5.38
N LYS A 158 24.27 -15.14 5.77
CA LYS A 158 25.63 -15.17 6.33
C LYS A 158 26.64 -14.89 5.23
N GLY A 159 27.61 -14.02 5.52
CA GLY A 159 28.59 -13.52 4.55
C GLY A 159 28.43 -12.03 4.31
N GLY A 160 28.91 -11.56 3.18
CA GLY A 160 28.88 -10.15 2.79
C GLY A 160 28.12 -9.91 1.46
N THR A 161 28.50 -8.83 0.80
CA THR A 161 27.90 -8.39 -0.46
C THR A 161 28.09 -9.43 -1.57
N GLU A 162 29.24 -10.10 -1.62
CA GLU A 162 29.50 -11.13 -2.65
C GLU A 162 28.55 -12.31 -2.53
N GLU A 163 28.29 -12.78 -1.30
CA GLU A 163 27.35 -13.87 -1.05
C GLU A 163 25.93 -13.47 -1.41
N ALA A 164 25.55 -12.22 -1.12
CA ALA A 164 24.25 -11.66 -1.50
C ALA A 164 24.07 -11.61 -3.02
N HIS A 165 25.05 -11.12 -3.76
CA HIS A 165 25.04 -11.11 -5.23
C HIS A 165 24.97 -12.53 -5.77
N ARG A 166 25.82 -13.44 -5.28
CA ARG A 166 25.81 -14.86 -5.68
C ARG A 166 24.45 -15.52 -5.43
N PHE A 167 23.78 -15.19 -4.32
CA PHE A 167 22.44 -15.68 -4.04
C PHE A 167 21.45 -15.21 -5.10
N ILE A 168 21.42 -13.89 -5.39
CA ILE A 168 20.49 -13.28 -6.36
C ILE A 168 20.73 -13.83 -7.77
N ASP A 169 22.00 -13.91 -8.20
CA ASP A 169 22.38 -14.36 -9.54
C ASP A 169 22.06 -15.85 -9.80
N ASN A 170 21.93 -16.65 -8.73
CA ASN A 170 21.58 -18.05 -8.82
C ASN A 170 20.09 -18.36 -8.67
N LEU A 171 19.23 -17.35 -8.50
CA LEU A 171 17.78 -17.56 -8.47
C LEU A 171 17.29 -18.12 -9.82
N LYS A 172 16.39 -19.12 -9.76
CA LYS A 172 15.84 -19.78 -10.95
C LYS A 172 14.37 -19.44 -11.19
N ILE A 173 13.63 -19.21 -10.13
CA ILE A 173 12.19 -18.93 -10.18
C ILE A 173 11.91 -17.44 -9.96
N PHE A 174 12.60 -16.83 -9.01
CA PHE A 174 12.44 -15.41 -8.68
C PHE A 174 13.31 -14.55 -9.58
N SER A 175 12.75 -13.45 -10.05
CA SER A 175 13.48 -12.43 -10.80
C SER A 175 13.94 -11.32 -9.90
N LEU A 176 15.11 -10.75 -10.20
CA LEU A 176 15.51 -9.47 -9.58
C LEU A 176 14.63 -8.37 -10.14
N LEU A 177 13.89 -7.70 -9.24
CA LEU A 177 13.03 -6.58 -9.58
C LEU A 177 13.35 -5.38 -8.69
N ALA A 178 13.24 -4.18 -9.26
CA ALA A 178 13.48 -2.94 -8.53
C ALA A 178 12.32 -2.55 -7.59
N ASN A 179 11.11 -3.03 -7.84
CA ASN A 179 9.91 -2.76 -7.05
C ASN A 179 8.82 -3.81 -7.27
#